data_ddcb554c24c6a6651a0bfee8a964e5d4
#
_entry.id   ddcb554c24c6a6651a0bfee8a964e5d4
#
_cell.length_a   1.000
_cell.length_b   1.000
_cell.length_c   1.000
_cell.angle_alpha   90.00
_cell.angle_beta   90.00
_cell.angle_gamma   90.00
#
_symmetry.space_group_name_H-M   'P 1'
#
loop_
_entity.id
_entity.type
_entity.pdbx_description
1 polymer ?
#
loop_
_entity_poly.entity_id
_entity_poly.type
_entity_poly.pdbx_seq_one_letter_code
_entity_poly.pdbx_strand_id
1 'polypeptide(L)'
;MYYILFYKTVENYTERRTPFREDHLGLVQEFYSDGHLVMAGALADPADGAVLIFRGEGPEAAHEFVKRDPYVKNGLITDWSVRQWNVVT
;
A
#
# COMPACT_ATOMS: atom_id res chain seq x y z
N MET A 1 -14.64 -9.30 -3.03
CA MET A 1 -14.66 -8.43 -1.83
C MET A 1 -13.49 -7.45 -1.89
N TYR A 2 -13.63 -6.33 -1.22
CA TYR A 2 -12.60 -5.30 -1.22
C TYR A 2 -11.98 -5.19 0.17
N TYR A 3 -10.67 -4.88 0.18
CA TYR A 3 -9.89 -4.71 1.40
C TYR A 3 -9.03 -3.47 1.25
N ILE A 4 -8.95 -2.67 2.31
CA ILE A 4 -8.13 -1.47 2.30
C ILE A 4 -6.93 -1.70 3.19
N LEU A 5 -5.75 -1.46 2.63
CA LEU A 5 -4.50 -1.40 3.37
C LEU A 5 -4.23 0.07 3.66
N PHE A 6 -4.14 0.40 4.94
CA PHE A 6 -3.81 1.74 5.41
C PHE A 6 -2.36 1.76 5.86
N TYR A 7 -1.59 2.72 5.35
CA TYR A 7 -0.23 2.96 5.77
C TYR A 7 -0.13 4.29 6.51
N LYS A 8 0.61 4.30 7.62
CA LYS A 8 1.16 5.52 8.20
C LYS A 8 2.62 5.60 7.83
N THR A 9 3.07 6.77 7.43
CA THR A 9 4.44 6.96 6.93
C THR A 9 5.26 7.81 7.90
N VAL A 10 6.58 7.64 7.83
CA VAL A 10 7.54 8.43 8.61
C VAL A 10 7.52 9.89 8.18
N GLU A 11 8.07 10.77 9.02
CA GLU A 11 8.36 12.15 8.65
C GLU A 11 9.35 12.16 7.49
N ASN A 12 9.25 13.15 6.62
CA ASN A 12 10.07 13.28 5.41
C ASN A 12 9.94 12.08 4.48
N TYR A 13 8.79 11.45 4.49
CA TYR A 13 8.51 10.26 3.71
C TYR A 13 8.85 10.44 2.22
N THR A 14 8.44 11.56 1.62
CA THR A 14 8.63 11.81 0.19
C THR A 14 10.11 11.88 -0.21
N GLU A 15 10.97 12.35 0.70
CA GLU A 15 12.42 12.36 0.48
C GLU A 15 13.03 11.00 0.77
N ARG A 16 12.65 10.38 1.89
CA ARG A 16 13.23 9.13 2.34
C ARG A 16 12.88 7.94 1.46
N ARG A 17 11.77 7.99 0.76
CA ARG A 17 11.35 6.90 -0.15
C ARG A 17 12.14 6.83 -1.44
N THR A 18 12.85 7.89 -1.81
CA THR A 18 13.53 8.01 -3.11
C THR A 18 14.35 6.78 -3.49
N PRO A 19 15.23 6.23 -2.62
CA PRO A 19 16.03 5.06 -3.00
C PRO A 19 15.21 3.79 -3.23
N PHE A 20 13.97 3.73 -2.72
CA PHE A 20 13.13 2.52 -2.74
C PHE A 20 11.93 2.67 -3.66
N ARG A 21 11.75 3.84 -4.26
CA ARG A 21 10.53 4.17 -5.00
C ARG A 21 10.34 3.30 -6.23
N GLU A 22 11.38 3.08 -6.99
CA GLU A 22 11.30 2.28 -8.21
C GLU A 22 10.86 0.84 -7.90
N ASP A 23 11.47 0.22 -6.91
CA ASP A 23 11.13 -1.15 -6.51
C ASP A 23 9.71 -1.22 -5.93
N HIS A 24 9.33 -0.23 -5.13
CA HIS A 24 7.96 -0.15 -4.59
C HIS A 24 6.93 -0.04 -5.73
N LEU A 25 7.15 0.86 -6.68
CA LEU A 25 6.23 1.04 -7.81
C LEU A 25 6.17 -0.21 -8.70
N GLY A 26 7.29 -0.93 -8.82
CA GLY A 26 7.31 -2.22 -9.52
C GLY A 26 6.41 -3.25 -8.86
N LEU A 27 6.43 -3.31 -7.54
CA LEU A 27 5.56 -4.20 -6.78
C LEU A 27 4.08 -3.80 -6.93
N VAL A 28 3.79 -2.51 -6.86
CA VAL A 28 2.45 -1.97 -7.11
C VAL A 28 1.95 -2.42 -8.49
N GLN A 29 2.78 -2.28 -9.49
CA GLN A 29 2.41 -2.64 -10.87
C GLN A 29 2.18 -4.15 -11.01
N GLU A 30 2.96 -4.97 -10.34
CA GLU A 30 2.79 -6.42 -10.33
C GLU A 30 1.40 -6.81 -9.80
N PHE A 31 1.03 -6.29 -8.65
CA PHE A 31 -0.26 -6.60 -8.03
C PHE A 31 -1.44 -6.01 -8.82
N TYR A 32 -1.22 -4.86 -9.44
CA TYR A 32 -2.24 -4.25 -10.30
C TYR A 32 -2.47 -5.10 -11.56
N SER A 33 -1.40 -5.55 -12.20
CA SER A 33 -1.48 -6.38 -13.41
C SER A 33 -2.12 -7.75 -13.12
N ASP A 34 -1.90 -8.29 -11.93
CA ASP A 34 -2.50 -9.56 -11.51
C ASP A 34 -3.98 -9.43 -11.15
N GLY A 35 -4.50 -8.21 -11.11
CA GLY A 35 -5.90 -7.96 -10.76
C GLY A 35 -6.19 -7.94 -9.27
N HIS A 36 -5.17 -8.08 -8.42
CA HIS A 36 -5.35 -8.05 -6.96
C HIS A 36 -5.44 -6.63 -6.40
N LEU A 37 -4.72 -5.69 -6.99
CA LEU A 37 -4.72 -4.29 -6.57
C LEU A 37 -5.59 -3.48 -7.52
N VAL A 38 -6.55 -2.74 -6.94
CA VAL A 38 -7.50 -1.93 -7.71
C VAL A 38 -6.96 -0.51 -7.91
N MET A 39 -6.48 0.09 -6.84
CA MET A 39 -5.91 1.43 -6.88
C MET A 39 -5.05 1.65 -5.64
N ALA A 40 -4.03 2.49 -5.77
CA ALA A 40 -3.11 2.79 -4.68
C ALA A 40 -2.59 4.20 -4.84
N GLY A 41 -2.34 4.86 -3.72
CA GLY A 41 -1.78 6.20 -3.74
C GLY A 41 -1.43 6.71 -2.36
N ALA A 42 -0.57 7.71 -2.34
CA ALA A 42 -0.20 8.41 -1.12
C ALA A 42 -1.20 9.53 -0.84
N LEU A 43 -1.44 9.78 0.43
CA LEU A 43 -2.23 10.94 0.85
C LEU A 43 -1.41 12.20 0.57
N ALA A 44 -2.11 13.23 0.12
CA ALA A 44 -1.49 14.52 -0.14
C ALA A 44 -1.84 15.49 0.99
N ASP A 45 -0.93 16.37 1.30
CA ASP A 45 -1.10 17.55 2.10
C ASP A 45 -1.88 17.34 3.43
N PRO A 46 -1.27 16.68 4.42
CA PRO A 46 0.14 16.25 4.45
C PRO A 46 0.35 14.85 3.83
N ALA A 47 1.58 14.60 3.41
CA ALA A 47 1.98 13.29 2.89
C ALA A 47 2.40 12.39 4.06
N ASP A 48 1.43 11.95 4.84
CA ASP A 48 1.64 11.21 6.10
C ASP A 48 1.06 9.80 6.08
N GLY A 49 0.59 9.34 4.93
CA GLY A 49 0.01 8.02 4.81
C GLY A 49 -0.25 7.62 3.37
N ALA A 50 -0.74 6.42 3.19
CA ALA A 50 -1.12 5.90 1.88
C ALA A 50 -2.31 4.96 2.05
N VAL A 51 -3.05 4.77 0.95
CA VAL A 51 -4.19 3.87 0.89
C VAL A 51 -4.02 2.99 -0.33
N LEU A 52 -4.19 1.68 -0.15
CA LEU A 52 -4.12 0.70 -1.23
C LEU A 52 -5.38 -0.16 -1.14
N ILE A 53 -6.07 -0.29 -2.26
CA ILE A 53 -7.34 -1.03 -2.32
C ILE A 53 -7.11 -2.33 -3.07
N PHE A 54 -7.35 -3.45 -2.39
CA PHE A 54 -7.21 -4.80 -2.94
C PHE A 54 -8.59 -5.43 -3.12
N ARG A 55 -8.67 -6.41 -4.00
CA ARG A 55 -9.86 -7.24 -4.15
C ARG A 55 -9.47 -8.71 -4.14
N GLY A 56 -10.39 -9.54 -3.67
CA GLY A 56 -10.22 -10.98 -3.58
C GLY A 56 -11.27 -11.60 -2.68
N GLU A 57 -11.15 -12.89 -2.43
CA GLU A 57 -12.05 -13.59 -1.52
C GLU A 57 -11.65 -13.39 -0.06
N GLY A 58 -10.43 -12.93 0.18
CA GLY A 58 -9.90 -12.64 1.50
C GLY A 58 -8.81 -11.58 1.42
N PRO A 59 -8.18 -11.23 2.54
CA PRO A 59 -7.19 -10.16 2.61
C PRO A 59 -5.76 -10.59 2.25
N GLU A 60 -5.57 -11.80 1.73
CA GLU A 60 -4.24 -12.40 1.54
C GLU A 60 -3.34 -11.55 0.64
N ALA A 61 -3.89 -10.97 -0.43
CA ALA A 61 -3.09 -10.14 -1.34
C ALA A 61 -2.55 -8.90 -0.65
N ALA A 62 -3.35 -8.27 0.21
CA ALA A 62 -2.91 -7.10 0.98
C ALA A 62 -1.78 -7.47 1.94
N HIS A 63 -1.90 -8.58 2.64
CA HIS A 63 -0.86 -9.05 3.55
C HIS A 63 0.43 -9.43 2.82
N GLU A 64 0.32 -10.07 1.67
CA GLU A 64 1.48 -10.43 0.85
C GLU A 64 2.18 -9.17 0.33
N PHE A 65 1.43 -8.15 -0.05
CA PHE A 65 1.99 -6.87 -0.47
C PHE A 65 2.84 -6.25 0.64
N VAL A 66 2.29 -6.15 1.85
CA VAL A 66 3.01 -5.59 3.01
C VAL A 66 4.32 -6.35 3.23
N LYS A 67 4.28 -7.67 3.14
CA LYS A 67 5.43 -8.53 3.38
C LYS A 67 6.57 -8.28 2.37
N ARG A 68 6.22 -7.90 1.15
CA ARG A 68 7.16 -7.69 0.05
C ARG A 68 7.52 -6.23 -0.19
N ASP A 69 6.81 -5.29 0.41
CA ASP A 69 6.98 -3.87 0.12
C ASP A 69 8.32 -3.34 0.64
N PRO A 70 9.19 -2.84 -0.25
CA PRO A 70 10.46 -2.22 0.17
C PRO A 70 10.29 -1.09 1.17
N TYR A 71 9.18 -0.36 1.10
CA TYR A 71 8.90 0.72 2.06
C TYR A 71 8.72 0.18 3.48
N VAL A 72 8.06 -0.95 3.62
CA VAL A 72 7.90 -1.62 4.93
C VAL A 72 9.24 -2.15 5.41
N LYS A 73 9.97 -2.83 4.53
CA LYS A 73 11.26 -3.45 4.86
C LYS A 73 12.30 -2.42 5.31
N ASN A 74 12.20 -1.20 4.84
CA ASN A 74 13.19 -0.14 5.08
C ASN A 74 12.69 0.91 6.09
N GLY A 75 11.66 0.59 6.84
CA GLY A 75 11.23 1.40 7.97
C GLY A 75 10.52 2.71 7.60
N LEU A 76 9.98 2.81 6.38
CA LEU A 76 9.25 4.01 5.97
C LEU A 76 7.79 3.99 6.42
N ILE A 77 7.28 2.83 6.78
CA ILE A 77 5.91 2.65 7.23
C ILE A 77 5.94 2.40 8.74
N THR A 78 5.38 3.32 9.51
CA THR A 78 5.40 3.24 10.97
C THR A 78 4.29 2.37 11.52
N ASP A 79 3.19 2.24 10.78
CA ASP A 79 2.06 1.41 11.17
C ASP A 79 1.25 1.07 9.92
N TRP A 80 0.58 -0.07 9.95
CA TRP A 80 -0.31 -0.46 8.87
C TRP A 80 -1.46 -1.32 9.40
N SER A 81 -2.58 -1.30 8.67
CA SER A 81 -3.72 -2.15 8.98
C SER A 81 -4.46 -2.52 7.70
N VAL A 82 -5.14 -3.66 7.72
CA VAL A 82 -5.98 -4.11 6.61
C VAL A 82 -7.41 -4.27 7.12
N ARG A 83 -8.37 -3.69 6.41
CA ARG A 83 -9.77 -3.80 6.76
C ARG A 83 -10.60 -4.16 5.53
N GLN A 84 -11.59 -5.04 5.74
CA GLN A 84 -12.58 -5.28 4.70
C GLN A 84 -13.41 -4.01 4.50
N TRP A 85 -13.71 -3.70 3.25
CA TRP A 85 -14.50 -2.54 2.88
C TRP A 85 -15.79 -2.99 2.20
N ASN A 86 -16.91 -2.70 2.82
CA ASN A 86 -18.22 -3.02 2.27
C ASN A 86 -18.66 -1.89 1.34
N VAL A 87 -18.29 -2.04 0.07
CA VAL A 87 -18.59 -1.04 -0.96
C VAL A 87 -20.09 -1.07 -1.28
N VAL A 88 -20.70 0.10 -1.36
CA VAL A 88 -22.15 0.22 -1.61
C VAL A 88 -22.51 0.87 -2.94
N THR A 89 -21.53 1.09 -3.78
CA THR A 89 -21.73 1.70 -5.12
C THR A 89 -21.54 0.70 -6.24
#